data_8bb71196194da5c2506a428fbf1d3508
#
_entry.id   8bb71196194da5c2506a428fbf1d3508
#
_cell.length_a   1.000
_cell.length_b   1.000
_cell.length_c   1.000
_cell.angle_alpha   90.00
_cell.angle_beta   90.00
_cell.angle_gamma   90.00
#
_symmetry.space_group_name_H-M   'P 1'
#
loop_
_entity.id
_entity.type
_entity.pdbx_description
1 polymer ?
#
loop_
_entity_poly.entity_id
_entity_poly.type
_entity_poly.pdbx_seq_one_letter_code
_entity_poly.pdbx_strand_id
1 'polypeptide(L)'
;MKEIYIIGTSGFASEVTEYILDNGDYNIKGYFDISEIEYKKYQYKAPFLGNEINFNFTSNDNVVIAIADYKLRNKIYLELKLKGVNFPNIIHKSCFISASSTIEESSIICPFVTITSNVIIGKNFQANIYSYVAHDCV
;
A
#
# COMPACT_ATOMS: atom_id res chain seq x y z
N MET A 1 1.10 -16.82 7.71
CA MET A 1 0.68 -15.51 7.21
C MET A 1 1.92 -14.64 7.01
N LYS A 2 2.03 -13.97 5.88
CA LYS A 2 3.14 -13.05 5.61
C LYS A 2 3.06 -11.80 6.49
N GLU A 3 4.18 -11.13 6.64
CA GLU A 3 4.28 -9.91 7.44
C GLU A 3 4.43 -8.69 6.54
N ILE A 4 3.89 -7.54 6.96
CA ILE A 4 3.97 -6.30 6.19
C ILE A 4 4.17 -5.10 7.13
N TYR A 5 4.94 -4.13 6.67
CA TYR A 5 5.07 -2.82 7.30
C TYR A 5 4.27 -1.79 6.54
N ILE A 6 3.70 -0.83 7.26
CA ILE A 6 2.93 0.26 6.65
C ILE A 6 3.69 1.57 6.86
N ILE A 7 3.93 2.30 5.78
CA ILE A 7 4.48 3.64 5.83
C ILE A 7 3.34 4.62 5.70
N GLY A 8 3.24 5.53 6.67
CA GLY A 8 2.11 6.41 6.85
C GLY A 8 1.27 6.01 8.04
N THR A 9 0.73 6.99 8.74
CA THR A 9 -0.06 6.79 9.96
C THR A 9 -1.33 7.65 10.03
N SER A 10 -1.62 8.41 8.98
CA SER A 10 -2.80 9.28 8.92
C SER A 10 -4.05 8.53 8.45
N GLY A 11 -5.10 9.25 8.09
CA GLY A 11 -6.39 8.66 7.74
C GLY A 11 -6.35 7.61 6.64
N PHE A 12 -5.54 7.83 5.61
CA PHE A 12 -5.43 6.85 4.54
C PHE A 12 -4.75 5.56 5.01
N ALA A 13 -3.74 5.67 5.86
CA ALA A 13 -3.11 4.49 6.46
C ALA A 13 -4.10 3.72 7.34
N SER A 14 -5.01 4.41 8.02
CA SER A 14 -6.07 3.78 8.78
C SER A 14 -7.00 2.97 7.87
N GLU A 15 -7.39 3.52 6.72
CA GLU A 15 -8.18 2.77 5.73
C GLU A 15 -7.44 1.55 5.20
N VAL A 16 -6.19 1.72 4.80
CA VAL A 16 -5.37 0.62 4.25
C VAL A 16 -5.20 -0.50 5.28
N THR A 17 -5.04 -0.14 6.55
CA THR A 17 -5.00 -1.11 7.65
C THR A 17 -6.23 -2.00 7.64
N GLU A 18 -7.41 -1.41 7.55
CA GLU A 18 -8.67 -2.17 7.53
C GLU A 18 -8.77 -3.08 6.30
N TYR A 19 -8.30 -2.61 5.14
CA TYR A 19 -8.32 -3.41 3.92
C TYR A 19 -7.40 -4.64 4.02
N ILE A 20 -6.22 -4.46 4.59
CA ILE A 20 -5.27 -5.55 4.82
C ILE A 20 -5.85 -6.58 5.79
N LEU A 21 -6.44 -6.11 6.89
CA LEU A 21 -7.06 -6.98 7.88
C LEU A 21 -8.25 -7.75 7.31
N ASP A 22 -9.08 -7.08 6.50
CA ASP A 22 -10.24 -7.72 5.88
C ASP A 22 -9.83 -8.78 4.86
N ASN A 23 -8.77 -8.54 4.09
CA ASN A 23 -8.21 -9.54 3.17
C ASN A 23 -7.64 -10.75 3.90
N GLY A 24 -7.03 -10.55 5.06
CA GLY A 24 -6.48 -11.63 5.88
C GLY A 24 -5.16 -12.23 5.40
N ASP A 25 -4.44 -11.55 4.51
CA ASP A 25 -3.21 -12.09 3.89
C ASP A 25 -1.94 -11.76 4.66
N TYR A 26 -1.95 -10.69 5.45
CA TYR A 26 -0.75 -10.18 6.12
C TYR A 26 -0.98 -9.90 7.59
N ASN A 27 0.06 -10.15 8.39
CA ASN A 27 0.20 -9.59 9.73
C ASN A 27 0.92 -8.25 9.63
N ILE A 28 0.36 -7.21 10.23
CA ILE A 28 0.99 -5.88 10.23
C ILE A 28 2.03 -5.85 11.35
N LYS A 29 3.28 -5.61 10.98
CA LYS A 29 4.42 -5.60 11.89
C LYS A 29 4.62 -4.26 12.58
N GLY A 30 4.28 -3.18 11.92
CA GLY A 30 4.48 -1.84 12.45
C GLY A 30 4.23 -0.75 11.44
N TYR A 31 4.29 0.47 11.95
CA TYR A 31 4.00 1.70 11.21
C TYR A 31 5.18 2.65 11.26
N PHE A 32 5.39 3.36 10.17
CA PHE A 32 6.43 4.38 10.06
C PHE A 32 5.83 5.72 9.66
N ASP A 33 6.36 6.78 10.25
CA ASP A 33 6.09 8.14 9.84
C ASP A 33 7.22 9.03 10.36
N ILE A 34 7.26 10.28 9.89
CA ILE A 34 8.21 11.27 10.38
C ILE A 34 7.88 11.75 11.81
N SER A 35 6.63 11.58 12.23
CA SER A 35 6.11 12.00 13.53
C SER A 35 5.09 10.99 14.04
N GLU A 36 4.98 10.87 15.36
CA GLU A 36 4.02 9.99 16.03
C GLU A 36 2.66 10.64 16.24
N ILE A 37 2.48 11.90 15.85
CA ILE A 37 1.27 12.69 16.12
C ILE A 37 0.04 12.03 15.49
N GLU A 38 0.10 11.71 14.21
CA GLU A 38 -1.03 11.08 13.52
C GLU A 38 -1.27 9.66 14.01
N TYR A 39 -0.20 8.91 14.27
CA TYR A 39 -0.30 7.56 14.81
C TYR A 39 -1.16 7.52 16.07
N LYS A 40 -0.98 8.48 16.97
CA LYS A 40 -1.70 8.53 18.25
C LYS A 40 -3.19 8.85 18.11
N LYS A 41 -3.61 9.39 16.98
CA LYS A 41 -5.03 9.70 16.73
C LYS A 41 -5.87 8.45 16.43
N TYR A 42 -5.22 7.39 15.99
CA TYR A 42 -5.87 6.14 15.61
C TYR A 42 -5.46 5.02 16.57
N GLN A 43 -6.27 4.01 16.67
CA GLN A 43 -6.01 2.90 17.59
C GLN A 43 -5.31 1.75 16.87
N TYR A 44 -4.15 2.04 16.29
CA TYR A 44 -3.34 1.03 15.64
C TYR A 44 -2.87 -0.02 16.64
N LYS A 45 -2.96 -1.30 16.29
CA LYS A 45 -2.53 -2.40 17.16
C LYS A 45 -1.04 -2.69 17.05
N ALA A 46 -0.48 -2.52 15.84
CA ALA A 46 0.95 -2.71 15.64
C ALA A 46 1.72 -1.46 16.09
N PRO A 47 3.00 -1.61 16.50
CA PRO A 47 3.76 -0.50 17.08
C PRO A 47 4.17 0.55 16.06
N PHE A 48 4.43 1.77 16.56
CA PHE A 48 5.08 2.82 15.81
C PHE A 48 6.59 2.60 15.85
N LEU A 49 7.23 2.57 14.69
CA LEU A 49 8.65 2.23 14.56
C LEU A 49 9.54 3.41 14.17
N GLY A 50 8.99 4.60 14.07
CA GLY A 50 9.74 5.81 13.75
C GLY A 50 9.78 6.13 12.26
N ASN A 51 10.87 6.75 11.83
CA ASN A 51 11.06 7.12 10.44
C ASN A 51 11.66 5.94 9.65
N GLU A 52 11.07 5.62 8.51
CA GLU A 52 11.48 4.50 7.66
C GLU A 52 12.93 4.62 7.16
N ILE A 53 13.46 5.84 7.05
CA ILE A 53 14.84 6.05 6.60
C ILE A 53 15.84 5.41 7.56
N ASN A 54 15.52 5.39 8.85
CA ASN A 54 16.41 4.89 9.90
C ASN A 54 16.25 3.39 10.17
N PHE A 55 15.33 2.73 9.49
CA PHE A 55 15.08 1.31 9.70
C PHE A 55 15.91 0.46 8.73
N ASN A 56 16.41 -0.65 9.24
CA ASN A 56 17.23 -1.57 8.43
C ASN A 56 16.36 -2.59 7.71
N PHE A 57 15.68 -2.16 6.66
CA PHE A 57 14.92 -3.05 5.80
C PHE A 57 15.81 -4.00 5.03
N THR A 58 15.31 -5.19 4.76
CA THR A 58 15.98 -6.22 3.98
C THR A 58 15.10 -6.65 2.80
N SER A 59 15.65 -7.50 1.94
CA SER A 59 14.92 -8.08 0.81
C SER A 59 13.78 -9.02 1.23
N ASN A 60 13.71 -9.38 2.51
CA ASN A 60 12.64 -10.23 3.03
C ASN A 60 11.44 -9.42 3.54
N ASP A 61 11.56 -8.10 3.61
CA ASP A 61 10.51 -7.24 4.15
C ASP A 61 9.50 -6.84 3.07
N ASN A 62 8.23 -6.89 3.43
CA ASN A 62 7.13 -6.39 2.62
C ASN A 62 6.69 -5.04 3.15
N VAL A 63 6.51 -4.07 2.27
CA VAL A 63 6.17 -2.70 2.64
C VAL A 63 5.02 -2.20 1.77
N VAL A 64 4.05 -1.53 2.38
CA VAL A 64 3.03 -0.76 1.68
C VAL A 64 3.17 0.71 2.07
N ILE A 65 3.11 1.60 1.07
CA ILE A 65 3.23 3.04 1.30
C ILE A 65 1.82 3.63 1.27
N ALA A 66 1.25 3.78 2.46
CA ALA A 66 -0.12 4.26 2.65
C ALA A 66 -0.15 5.78 2.79
N ILE A 67 0.33 6.48 1.78
CA ILE A 67 0.43 7.93 1.70
C ILE A 67 -0.26 8.37 0.41
N ALA A 68 -1.24 9.28 0.53
CA ALA A 68 -2.03 9.74 -0.59
C ALA A 68 -1.26 10.66 -1.55
N ASP A 69 -0.36 11.49 -1.03
CA ASP A 69 0.48 12.36 -1.85
C ASP A 69 1.40 11.51 -2.74
N TYR A 70 1.16 11.54 -4.05
CA TYR A 70 1.89 10.66 -4.95
C TYR A 70 3.38 11.03 -5.09
N LYS A 71 3.74 12.30 -4.95
CA LYS A 71 5.15 12.73 -5.03
C LYS A 71 5.94 12.18 -3.86
N LEU A 72 5.39 12.32 -2.66
CA LEU A 72 6.01 11.77 -1.45
C LEU A 72 6.03 10.24 -1.52
N ARG A 73 4.94 9.61 -1.94
CA ARG A 73 4.86 8.16 -2.10
C ARG A 73 5.93 7.65 -3.06
N ASN A 74 6.09 8.30 -4.21
CA ASN A 74 7.08 7.90 -5.20
C ASN A 74 8.51 8.09 -4.68
N LYS A 75 8.76 9.17 -3.96
CA LYS A 75 10.08 9.43 -3.34
C LYS A 75 10.44 8.31 -2.36
N ILE A 76 9.54 7.97 -1.47
CA ILE A 76 9.75 6.89 -0.49
C ILE A 76 9.94 5.54 -1.19
N TYR A 77 9.14 5.27 -2.22
CA TYR A 77 9.28 4.07 -3.03
C TYR A 77 10.70 3.93 -3.60
N LEU A 78 11.21 4.99 -4.23
CA LEU A 78 12.53 4.96 -4.83
C LEU A 78 13.63 4.75 -3.77
N GLU A 79 13.51 5.42 -2.63
CA GLU A 79 14.48 5.27 -1.53
C GLU A 79 14.49 3.84 -0.98
N LEU A 80 13.33 3.26 -0.72
CA LEU A 80 13.23 1.92 -0.16
C LEU A 80 13.52 0.83 -1.20
N LYS A 81 13.27 1.10 -2.47
CA LYS A 81 13.61 0.16 -3.55
C LYS A 81 15.11 -0.12 -3.57
N LEU A 82 15.92 0.86 -3.26
CA LEU A 82 17.38 0.70 -3.16
C LEU A 82 17.78 -0.24 -2.02
N LYS A 83 16.94 -0.38 -1.01
CA LYS A 83 17.17 -1.33 0.10
C LYS A 83 16.69 -2.75 -0.23
N GLY A 84 16.09 -2.94 -1.38
CA GLY A 84 15.68 -4.27 -1.86
C GLY A 84 14.37 -4.79 -1.30
N VAL A 85 13.56 -3.95 -0.63
CA VAL A 85 12.28 -4.39 -0.05
C VAL A 85 11.29 -4.80 -1.14
N ASN A 86 10.31 -5.60 -0.75
CA ASN A 86 9.22 -6.00 -1.62
C ASN A 86 8.03 -5.05 -1.44
N PHE A 87 7.41 -4.67 -2.54
CA PHE A 87 6.23 -3.81 -2.54
C PHE A 87 5.03 -4.58 -3.10
N PRO A 88 4.38 -5.42 -2.29
CA PRO A 88 3.19 -6.12 -2.77
C PRO A 88 2.07 -5.16 -3.10
N ASN A 89 1.21 -5.55 -4.03
CA ASN A 89 -0.02 -4.83 -4.29
C ASN A 89 -1.03 -5.17 -3.20
N ILE A 90 -1.68 -4.15 -2.65
CA ILE A 90 -2.78 -4.31 -1.72
C ILE A 90 -4.06 -4.10 -2.52
N ILE A 91 -4.75 -5.18 -2.82
CA ILE A 91 -5.98 -5.17 -3.60
C ILE A 91 -7.08 -5.76 -2.73
N HIS A 92 -8.08 -4.95 -2.40
CA HIS A 92 -9.16 -5.45 -1.57
C HIS A 92 -9.93 -6.57 -2.31
N LYS A 93 -10.30 -7.57 -1.57
CA LYS A 93 -10.96 -8.78 -2.12
C LYS A 93 -12.27 -8.53 -2.85
N SER A 94 -12.91 -7.37 -2.62
CA SER A 94 -14.12 -6.96 -3.31
C SER A 94 -13.90 -6.45 -4.74
N CYS A 95 -12.65 -6.24 -5.14
CA CYS A 95 -12.34 -5.68 -6.46
C CYS A 95 -12.48 -6.72 -7.57
N PHE A 96 -12.94 -6.27 -8.74
CA PHE A 96 -12.87 -7.07 -9.95
C PHE A 96 -11.71 -6.57 -10.82
N ILE A 97 -10.79 -7.45 -11.15
CA ILE A 97 -9.67 -7.15 -12.03
C ILE A 97 -9.61 -8.22 -13.12
N SER A 98 -9.74 -7.78 -14.37
CA SER A 98 -9.71 -8.70 -15.52
C SER A 98 -8.35 -9.40 -15.60
N ALA A 99 -8.39 -10.68 -15.96
CA ALA A 99 -7.18 -11.49 -16.10
C ALA A 99 -6.25 -10.98 -17.21
N SER A 100 -6.78 -10.23 -18.18
CA SER A 100 -5.99 -9.63 -19.27
C SER A 100 -5.26 -8.35 -18.86
N SER A 101 -5.52 -7.83 -17.68
CA SER A 101 -4.90 -6.59 -17.19
C SER A 101 -3.69 -6.89 -16.33
N THR A 102 -2.74 -5.94 -16.31
CA THR A 102 -1.53 -6.05 -15.50
C THR A 102 -1.42 -4.87 -14.55
N ILE A 103 -0.97 -5.14 -13.33
CA ILE A 103 -0.76 -4.14 -12.30
C ILE A 103 0.66 -4.31 -11.79
N GLU A 104 1.48 -3.28 -11.95
CA GLU A 104 2.84 -3.29 -11.42
C GLU A 104 2.83 -3.12 -9.90
N GLU A 105 4.00 -3.24 -9.29
CA GLU A 105 4.15 -3.26 -7.84
C GLU A 105 3.75 -1.96 -7.13
N SER A 106 3.51 -2.06 -5.82
CA SER A 106 3.26 -0.91 -4.93
C SER A 106 1.94 -0.20 -5.18
N SER A 107 0.94 -0.92 -5.70
CA SER A 107 -0.39 -0.36 -5.94
C SER A 107 -1.32 -0.65 -4.77
N ILE A 108 -2.22 0.30 -4.48
CA ILE A 108 -3.28 0.15 -3.49
C ILE A 108 -4.61 0.32 -4.21
N ILE A 109 -5.38 -0.77 -4.27
CA ILE A 109 -6.68 -0.80 -4.94
C ILE A 109 -7.74 -0.97 -3.85
N CYS A 110 -8.46 0.12 -3.58
CA CYS A 110 -9.45 0.19 -2.51
C CYS A 110 -10.71 -0.63 -2.85
N PRO A 111 -11.61 -0.87 -1.88
CA PRO A 111 -12.80 -1.69 -2.11
C PRO A 111 -13.66 -1.23 -3.28
N PHE A 112 -14.28 -2.20 -3.94
CA PHE A 112 -15.24 -2.00 -5.02
C PHE A 112 -14.69 -1.29 -6.25
N VAL A 113 -13.40 -1.44 -6.50
CA VAL A 113 -12.76 -0.97 -7.73
C VAL A 113 -12.91 -2.02 -8.82
N THR A 114 -13.16 -1.56 -10.02
CA THR A 114 -13.25 -2.42 -11.21
C THR A 114 -12.18 -2.01 -12.21
N ILE A 115 -11.32 -2.95 -12.59
CA ILE A 115 -10.33 -2.77 -13.65
C ILE A 115 -10.69 -3.76 -14.75
N THR A 116 -11.09 -3.23 -15.90
CA THR A 116 -11.58 -4.04 -17.00
C THR A 116 -10.46 -4.59 -17.89
N SER A 117 -10.76 -4.97 -19.11
CA SER A 117 -9.85 -5.76 -19.93
C SER A 117 -8.73 -4.95 -20.56
N ASN A 118 -7.57 -5.57 -20.68
CA ASN A 118 -6.38 -5.03 -21.36
C ASN A 118 -5.91 -3.69 -20.82
N VAL A 119 -5.96 -3.55 -19.48
CA VAL A 119 -5.47 -2.36 -18.78
C VAL A 119 -4.03 -2.61 -18.30
N ILE A 120 -3.20 -1.59 -18.41
CA ILE A 120 -1.83 -1.63 -17.88
C ILE A 120 -1.71 -0.54 -16.82
N ILE A 121 -1.50 -0.96 -15.58
CA ILE A 121 -1.32 -0.08 -14.42
C ILE A 121 0.17 -0.04 -14.06
N GLY A 122 0.72 1.17 -14.00
CA GLY A 122 2.11 1.38 -13.57
C GLY A 122 2.29 1.29 -12.05
N LYS A 123 3.51 1.51 -11.60
CA LYS A 123 3.90 1.41 -10.19
C LYS A 123 3.26 2.51 -9.34
N ASN A 124 3.06 2.22 -8.05
CA ASN A 124 2.56 3.19 -7.06
C ASN A 124 1.17 3.74 -7.36
N PHE A 125 0.35 3.00 -8.08
CA PHE A 125 -1.00 3.41 -8.41
C PHE A 125 -1.91 3.27 -7.20
N GLN A 126 -2.83 4.24 -7.03
CA GLN A 126 -3.88 4.16 -6.01
C GLN A 126 -5.23 4.41 -6.66
N ALA A 127 -6.17 3.53 -6.41
CA ALA A 127 -7.54 3.67 -6.84
C ALA A 127 -8.45 3.79 -5.61
N ASN A 128 -9.21 4.89 -5.52
CA ASN A 128 -10.15 5.11 -4.45
C ASN A 128 -11.37 4.19 -4.57
N ILE A 129 -12.13 4.08 -3.49
CA ILE A 129 -13.33 3.23 -3.45
C ILE A 129 -14.30 3.59 -4.59
N TYR A 130 -14.94 2.54 -5.16
CA TYR A 130 -15.92 2.67 -6.26
C TYR A 130 -15.40 3.29 -7.55
N SER A 131 -14.08 3.34 -7.76
CA SER A 131 -13.53 3.81 -9.03
C SER A 131 -13.40 2.68 -10.03
N TYR A 132 -13.17 3.05 -11.30
CA TYR A 132 -12.94 2.05 -12.33
C TYR A 132 -11.90 2.53 -13.34
N VAL A 133 -11.26 1.58 -13.99
CA VAL A 133 -10.38 1.83 -15.13
C VAL A 133 -10.96 1.08 -16.34
N ALA A 134 -11.29 1.83 -17.37
CA ALA A 134 -11.91 1.28 -18.56
C ALA A 134 -10.91 0.50 -19.41
N HIS A 135 -11.44 -0.33 -20.32
CA HIS A 135 -10.64 -1.19 -21.17
C HIS A 135 -9.60 -0.40 -21.99
N ASP A 136 -8.47 -1.05 -22.23
CA ASP A 136 -7.36 -0.53 -23.04
C ASP A 136 -6.67 0.74 -22.49
N CYS A 137 -6.91 1.10 -21.22
CA CYS A 137 -6.22 2.19 -20.56
C CYS A 137 -4.79 1.79 -20.17
N VAL A 138 -3.92 2.79 -20.20
CA VAL A 138 -2.53 2.65 -19.77
C VAL A 138 -2.23 3.69 -18.71
#